data_6343c2fa850ff90a824ed7856c8243eb
#
_entry.id   6343c2fa850ff90a824ed7856c8243eb
#
_cell.length_a   1.000
_cell.length_b   1.000
_cell.length_c   1.000
_cell.angle_alpha   90.00
_cell.angle_beta   90.00
_cell.angle_gamma   90.00
#
_symmetry.space_group_name_H-M   'P 1'
#
loop_
_entity.id
_entity.type
_entity.pdbx_description
1 polymer ?
#
loop_
_entity_poly.entity_id
_entity_poly.type
_entity_poly.pdbx_seq_one_letter_code
_entity_poly.pdbx_strand_id
1 'polypeptide(L)'
;MDRLGIAFQDITGAYVACAIHKMRPALNMTLLFDPKGSVEDFLEKTENRMGHMKIKHYLTVHPTKTEGRRDYFRVVNGEGYEGLMLDTGAQGMDTSLLNFAISDGLFQRSFVLDILDNYMERVSEHTEKVVLALPGYSYRADDFRRAFGEKHITVVDPLSLWVERNIKDEGDGDLRFYWTDRDFEFERRVEEIFQEPVRFRTYYNHPWLRGEVKKKERYLRRR
;
A
#
# COMPACT_ATOMS: atom_id res chain seq x y z
N MET A 1 -16.97 -7.99 -6.63
CA MET A 1 -16.16 -6.80 -7.07
C MET A 1 -15.24 -7.27 -8.18
N ASP A 2 -15.35 -6.67 -9.38
CA ASP A 2 -14.61 -7.22 -10.53
C ASP A 2 -13.09 -7.05 -10.41
N ARG A 3 -12.64 -5.93 -9.82
CA ARG A 3 -11.21 -5.62 -9.64
C ARG A 3 -11.03 -4.44 -8.68
N LEU A 4 -10.08 -4.55 -7.75
CA LEU A 4 -9.66 -3.46 -6.87
C LEU A 4 -8.47 -2.71 -7.48
N GLY A 5 -8.55 -1.39 -7.59
CA GLY A 5 -7.41 -0.53 -7.90
C GLY A 5 -6.64 -0.13 -6.64
N ILE A 6 -5.32 -0.06 -6.74
CA ILE A 6 -4.47 0.53 -5.69
C ILE A 6 -3.49 1.46 -6.38
N ALA A 7 -3.67 2.77 -6.20
CA ALA A 7 -2.75 3.78 -6.68
C ALA A 7 -1.85 4.26 -5.54
N PHE A 8 -0.56 4.43 -5.81
CA PHE A 8 0.40 4.79 -4.77
C PHE A 8 1.60 5.56 -5.32
N GLN A 9 2.22 6.36 -4.44
CA GLN A 9 3.37 7.20 -4.77
C GLN A 9 4.70 6.65 -4.26
N ASP A 10 4.68 5.73 -3.30
CA ASP A 10 5.88 5.14 -2.70
C ASP A 10 5.71 3.64 -2.41
N ILE A 11 6.72 3.04 -1.83
CA ILE A 11 6.77 1.60 -1.54
C ILE A 11 5.72 1.14 -0.51
N THR A 12 5.18 2.05 0.30
CA THR A 12 4.12 1.73 1.27
C THR A 12 2.90 1.13 0.58
N GLY A 13 2.57 1.62 -0.62
CA GLY A 13 1.47 1.07 -1.41
C GLY A 13 1.67 -0.37 -1.84
N ALA A 14 2.91 -0.79 -2.09
CA ALA A 14 3.22 -2.19 -2.37
C ALA A 14 3.01 -3.09 -1.14
N TYR A 15 3.41 -2.62 0.06
CA TYR A 15 3.13 -3.34 1.30
C TYR A 15 1.64 -3.49 1.56
N VAL A 16 0.87 -2.41 1.36
CA VAL A 16 -0.59 -2.43 1.47
C VAL A 16 -1.21 -3.42 0.49
N ALA A 17 -0.81 -3.35 -0.77
CA ALA A 17 -1.33 -4.24 -1.81
C ALA A 17 -1.02 -5.71 -1.51
N CYS A 18 0.21 -6.01 -1.08
CA CYS A 18 0.60 -7.35 -0.69
C CYS A 18 -0.18 -7.84 0.56
N ALA A 19 -0.42 -6.96 1.55
CA ALA A 19 -1.25 -7.30 2.71
C ALA A 19 -2.68 -7.67 2.29
N ILE A 20 -3.30 -6.89 1.39
CA ILE A 20 -4.63 -7.17 0.86
C ILE A 20 -4.63 -8.50 0.08
N HIS A 21 -3.62 -8.71 -0.76
CA HIS A 21 -3.50 -9.97 -1.53
C HIS A 21 -3.38 -11.20 -0.63
N LYS A 22 -2.61 -11.12 0.46
CA LYS A 22 -2.52 -12.21 1.45
C LYS A 22 -3.86 -12.50 2.13
N MET A 23 -4.65 -11.47 2.42
CA MET A 23 -5.98 -11.62 3.03
C MET A 23 -7.06 -12.09 2.05
N ARG A 24 -6.91 -11.78 0.77
CA ARG A 24 -7.88 -12.04 -0.32
C ARG A 24 -7.13 -12.51 -1.56
N PRO A 25 -6.59 -13.74 -1.57
CA PRO A 25 -5.74 -14.23 -2.66
C PRO A 25 -6.47 -14.40 -4.00
N ALA A 26 -7.78 -14.61 -4.00
CA ALA A 26 -8.56 -14.66 -5.23
C ALA A 26 -8.94 -13.29 -5.79
N LEU A 27 -8.72 -12.19 -5.05
CA LEU A 27 -9.08 -10.85 -5.48
C LEU A 27 -8.23 -10.40 -6.67
N ASN A 28 -8.89 -9.96 -7.74
CA ASN A 28 -8.22 -9.30 -8.86
C ASN A 28 -7.82 -7.87 -8.50
N MET A 29 -6.53 -7.53 -8.65
CA MET A 29 -6.04 -6.20 -8.33
C MET A 29 -5.30 -5.54 -9.49
N THR A 30 -5.36 -4.22 -9.54
CA THR A 30 -4.54 -3.39 -10.42
C THR A 30 -3.80 -2.36 -9.58
N LEU A 31 -2.49 -2.43 -9.65
CA LEU A 31 -1.57 -1.56 -8.93
C LEU A 31 -1.03 -0.50 -9.88
N LEU A 32 -1.12 0.77 -9.49
CA LEU A 32 -0.64 1.90 -10.26
C LEU A 32 0.36 2.72 -9.44
N PHE A 33 1.62 2.64 -9.80
CA PHE A 33 2.69 3.44 -9.22
C PHE A 33 2.85 4.77 -9.96
N ASP A 34 2.72 5.88 -9.24
CA ASP A 34 2.88 7.24 -9.76
C ASP A 34 3.70 8.10 -8.79
N PRO A 35 5.05 8.05 -8.90
CA PRO A 35 5.94 8.70 -7.93
C PRO A 35 6.01 10.22 -8.03
N LYS A 36 5.42 10.81 -9.09
CA LYS A 36 5.60 12.22 -9.42
C LYS A 36 4.40 13.08 -9.06
N GLY A 37 4.69 14.31 -8.67
CA GLY A 37 3.70 15.33 -8.38
C GLY A 37 3.39 15.50 -6.90
N SER A 38 2.59 16.51 -6.59
CA SER A 38 2.02 16.69 -5.26
C SER A 38 0.95 15.63 -4.98
N VAL A 39 0.54 15.51 -3.73
CA VAL A 39 -0.54 14.60 -3.34
C VAL A 39 -1.84 15.00 -4.04
N GLU A 40 -2.11 16.28 -4.16
CA GLU A 40 -3.30 16.82 -4.83
C GLU A 40 -3.32 16.42 -6.31
N ASP A 41 -2.20 16.65 -7.02
CA ASP A 41 -2.02 16.22 -8.41
C ASP A 41 -2.21 14.72 -8.59
N PHE A 42 -1.67 13.93 -7.67
CA PHE A 42 -1.79 12.48 -7.67
C PHE A 42 -3.25 12.04 -7.52
N LEU A 43 -3.97 12.62 -6.56
CA LEU A 43 -5.37 12.28 -6.31
C LEU A 43 -6.26 12.62 -7.52
N GLU A 44 -6.11 13.82 -8.09
CA GLU A 44 -6.86 14.27 -9.27
C GLU A 44 -6.61 13.35 -10.49
N LYS A 45 -5.34 13.03 -10.75
CA LYS A 45 -4.96 12.18 -11.89
C LYS A 45 -5.38 10.73 -11.70
N THR A 46 -5.41 10.24 -10.45
CA THR A 46 -5.75 8.84 -10.15
C THR A 46 -7.18 8.53 -10.54
N GLU A 47 -8.14 9.38 -10.24
CA GLU A 47 -9.54 9.17 -10.62
C GLU A 47 -9.68 8.95 -12.13
N ASN A 48 -9.09 9.84 -12.93
CA ASN A 48 -9.11 9.75 -14.38
C ASN A 48 -8.45 8.45 -14.88
N ARG A 49 -7.32 8.06 -14.31
CA ARG A 49 -6.59 6.85 -14.70
C ARG A 49 -7.34 5.58 -14.35
N MET A 50 -7.92 5.51 -13.17
CA MET A 50 -8.76 4.38 -12.75
C MET A 50 -10.01 4.26 -13.62
N GLY A 51 -10.65 5.39 -13.96
CA GLY A 51 -11.75 5.44 -14.91
C GLY A 51 -11.37 4.91 -16.31
N HIS A 52 -10.21 5.29 -16.85
CA HIS A 52 -9.70 4.76 -18.12
C HIS A 52 -9.42 3.26 -18.08
N MET A 53 -8.98 2.73 -16.94
CA MET A 53 -8.79 1.30 -16.72
C MET A 53 -10.08 0.56 -16.39
N LYS A 54 -11.23 1.27 -16.34
CA LYS A 54 -12.56 0.76 -15.96
C LYS A 54 -12.59 0.18 -14.55
N ILE A 55 -11.80 0.74 -13.65
CA ILE A 55 -11.76 0.36 -12.24
C ILE A 55 -12.66 1.29 -11.46
N LYS A 56 -13.71 0.74 -10.85
CA LYS A 56 -14.75 1.50 -10.12
C LYS A 56 -14.41 1.70 -8.65
N HIS A 57 -13.66 0.75 -8.07
CA HIS A 57 -13.29 0.75 -6.67
C HIS A 57 -11.77 0.78 -6.55
N TYR A 58 -11.24 1.76 -5.86
CA TYR A 58 -9.79 1.87 -5.69
C TYR A 58 -9.41 2.56 -4.38
N LEU A 59 -8.22 2.24 -3.93
CA LEU A 59 -7.53 2.88 -2.81
C LEU A 59 -6.44 3.80 -3.35
N THR A 60 -6.19 4.89 -2.64
CA THR A 60 -5.00 5.70 -2.83
C THR A 60 -4.11 5.58 -1.59
N VAL A 61 -2.83 5.33 -1.82
CA VAL A 61 -1.80 5.29 -0.78
C VAL A 61 -0.74 6.31 -1.13
N HIS A 62 -0.55 7.30 -0.31
CA HIS A 62 0.39 8.38 -0.54
C HIS A 62 1.04 8.81 0.77
N PRO A 63 2.29 9.33 0.74
CA PRO A 63 2.92 9.86 1.92
C PRO A 63 2.15 11.10 2.38
N THR A 64 1.68 11.07 3.61
CA THR A 64 1.06 12.25 4.21
C THR A 64 2.13 13.11 4.85
N LYS A 65 2.29 14.31 4.35
CA LYS A 65 2.98 15.40 5.06
C LYS A 65 1.96 16.02 6.02
N THR A 66 1.67 15.37 7.11
CA THR A 66 0.96 16.03 8.19
C THR A 66 1.96 16.45 9.24
N GLU A 67 2.01 17.73 9.51
CA GLU A 67 2.68 18.27 10.69
C GLU A 67 2.12 17.57 11.94
N GLY A 68 2.78 16.48 12.33
CA GLY A 68 2.59 15.79 13.60
C GLY A 68 1.44 14.78 13.71
N ARG A 69 0.66 14.50 12.70
CA ARG A 69 -0.46 13.52 12.82
C ARG A 69 -0.87 12.91 11.48
N ARG A 70 -0.73 11.56 11.35
CA ARG A 70 -1.66 10.62 10.69
C ARG A 70 -1.46 10.36 9.19
N ASP A 71 -0.98 9.16 8.88
CA ASP A 71 -1.04 8.59 7.54
C ASP A 71 -2.45 8.09 7.25
N TYR A 72 -2.98 8.39 6.08
CA TYR A 72 -4.35 8.06 5.70
C TYR A 72 -4.41 7.13 4.50
N PHE A 73 -5.31 6.14 4.60
CA PHE A 73 -5.92 5.58 3.41
C PHE A 73 -7.09 6.43 2.97
N ARG A 74 -7.20 6.71 1.71
CA ARG A 74 -8.43 7.21 1.13
C ARG A 74 -9.04 6.16 0.22
N VAL A 75 -10.26 5.74 0.54
CA VAL A 75 -11.12 4.96 -0.37
C VAL A 75 -11.91 5.97 -1.20
N VAL A 76 -11.79 5.90 -2.53
CA VAL A 76 -12.58 6.74 -3.43
C VAL A 76 -13.73 5.91 -3.99
N ASN A 77 -14.93 6.49 -4.05
CA ASN A 77 -16.22 5.87 -4.42
C ASN A 77 -16.78 4.88 -3.40
N GLY A 78 -16.73 5.22 -2.19
CA GLY A 78 -17.45 4.64 -1.07
C GLY A 78 -17.40 5.63 0.05
N GLU A 79 -18.18 5.45 1.07
CA GLU A 79 -18.02 6.20 2.30
C GLU A 79 -16.54 6.20 2.68
N GLY A 80 -15.93 7.37 2.62
CA GLY A 80 -14.49 7.50 2.74
C GLY A 80 -14.01 6.82 4.01
N TYR A 81 -13.04 5.93 3.89
CA TYR A 81 -12.24 5.54 4.99
C TYR A 81 -11.30 6.72 5.30
N GLU A 82 -11.84 7.75 5.86
CA GLU A 82 -11.09 8.71 6.62
C GLU A 82 -10.59 7.93 7.82
N GLY A 83 -9.33 7.62 7.77
CA GLY A 83 -8.64 6.67 8.59
C GLY A 83 -9.33 6.40 9.91
N LEU A 84 -9.32 5.17 10.35
CA LEU A 84 -9.72 4.84 11.69
C LEU A 84 -8.76 5.54 12.65
N MET A 85 -8.98 6.85 12.72
CA MET A 85 -8.43 7.68 13.74
C MET A 85 -9.18 7.33 15.00
N LEU A 86 -8.68 6.35 15.67
CA LEU A 86 -8.99 6.19 17.06
C LEU A 86 -8.35 7.38 17.77
N ASP A 87 -9.10 8.48 17.77
CA ASP A 87 -8.89 9.58 18.69
C ASP A 87 -9.34 9.09 20.08
N THR A 88 -8.59 8.14 20.59
CA THR A 88 -8.90 7.47 21.85
C THR A 88 -8.07 8.04 23.00
N GLY A 89 -7.38 9.17 22.80
CA GLY A 89 -6.40 9.64 23.78
C GLY A 89 -5.22 8.70 23.96
N ALA A 90 -5.05 7.75 23.02
CA ALA A 90 -3.95 6.81 23.03
C ALA A 90 -2.61 7.56 22.95
N GLN A 91 -1.71 7.27 23.86
CA GLN A 91 -0.34 7.73 23.78
C GLN A 91 0.29 7.09 22.53
N GLY A 92 0.69 7.93 21.56
CA GLY A 92 1.39 7.45 20.37
C GLY A 92 2.78 6.94 20.77
N MET A 93 3.12 5.73 20.34
CA MET A 93 4.50 5.26 20.39
C MET A 93 5.27 5.82 19.21
N ASP A 94 6.48 6.28 19.42
CA ASP A 94 7.39 6.63 18.34
C ASP A 94 7.82 5.35 17.58
N THR A 95 7.35 5.25 16.34
CA THR A 95 7.65 4.15 15.42
C THR A 95 8.49 4.60 14.21
N SER A 96 9.24 5.69 14.35
CA SER A 96 10.06 6.26 13.25
C SER A 96 11.01 5.26 12.62
N LEU A 97 11.57 4.33 13.40
CA LEU A 97 12.45 3.28 12.88
C LEU A 97 11.71 2.29 11.97
N LEU A 98 10.48 1.89 12.29
CA LEU A 98 9.64 1.07 11.41
C LEU A 98 9.21 1.84 10.17
N ASN A 99 8.88 3.13 10.32
CA ASN A 99 8.58 4.00 9.18
C ASN A 99 9.76 4.09 8.21
N PHE A 100 10.97 4.25 8.73
CA PHE A 100 12.18 4.22 7.93
C PHE A 100 12.32 2.88 7.19
N ALA A 101 12.12 1.76 7.89
CA ALA A 101 12.19 0.43 7.28
C ALA A 101 11.15 0.26 6.14
N ILE A 102 9.93 0.82 6.28
CA ILE A 102 8.94 0.84 5.20
C ILE A 102 9.44 1.68 4.03
N SER A 103 9.84 2.93 4.28
CA SER A 103 10.25 3.88 3.22
C SER A 103 11.43 3.36 2.42
N ASP A 104 12.36 2.67 3.06
CA ASP A 104 13.53 2.08 2.42
C ASP A 104 13.28 0.70 1.79
N GLY A 105 12.06 0.20 1.85
CA GLY A 105 11.72 -1.13 1.32
C GLY A 105 12.34 -2.29 2.12
N LEU A 106 12.66 -2.07 3.40
CA LEU A 106 13.30 -3.05 4.27
C LEU A 106 12.33 -3.73 5.22
N PHE A 107 11.04 -3.40 5.15
CA PHE A 107 10.05 -3.86 6.12
C PHE A 107 9.79 -5.38 6.08
N GLN A 108 10.19 -6.06 5.01
CA GLN A 108 10.18 -7.52 4.92
C GLN A 108 11.38 -8.20 5.62
N ARG A 109 12.40 -7.44 6.05
CA ARG A 109 13.63 -7.98 6.66
C ARG A 109 13.40 -8.49 8.08
N SER A 110 14.22 -9.48 8.48
CA SER A 110 14.09 -10.13 9.80
C SER A 110 14.36 -9.17 10.98
N PHE A 111 15.22 -8.16 10.79
CA PHE A 111 15.53 -7.19 11.87
C PHE A 111 14.30 -6.39 12.34
N VAL A 112 13.23 -6.36 11.55
CA VAL A 112 11.97 -5.76 11.98
C VAL A 112 11.40 -6.46 13.23
N LEU A 113 11.65 -7.74 13.38
CA LEU A 113 11.22 -8.49 14.56
C LEU A 113 11.92 -7.97 15.83
N ASP A 114 13.23 -7.71 15.76
CA ASP A 114 13.99 -7.15 16.87
C ASP A 114 13.47 -5.74 17.26
N ILE A 115 13.03 -4.96 16.26
CA ILE A 115 12.41 -3.65 16.49
C ILE A 115 11.06 -3.81 17.20
N LEU A 116 10.24 -4.77 16.76
CA LEU A 116 8.94 -5.03 17.39
C LEU A 116 9.10 -5.50 18.84
N ASP A 117 10.05 -6.38 19.12
CA ASP A 117 10.34 -6.84 20.47
C ASP A 117 10.76 -5.68 21.37
N ASN A 118 11.59 -4.77 20.87
CA ASN A 118 11.96 -3.55 21.60
C ASN A 118 10.78 -2.61 21.86
N TYR A 119 9.83 -2.53 20.91
CA TYR A 119 8.61 -1.76 21.14
C TYR A 119 7.70 -2.42 22.16
N MET A 120 7.58 -3.74 22.15
CA MET A 120 6.83 -4.47 23.16
C MET A 120 7.32 -4.19 24.58
N GLU A 121 8.65 -4.09 24.78
CA GLU A 121 9.24 -3.75 26.09
C GLU A 121 8.83 -2.37 26.59
N ARG A 122 8.58 -1.43 25.68
CA ARG A 122 8.21 -0.03 26.02
C ARG A 122 6.73 0.18 26.28
N VAL A 123 5.90 -0.79 25.94
CA VAL A 123 4.44 -0.68 26.15
C VAL A 123 4.13 -0.84 27.61
N SER A 124 3.28 0.07 28.15
CA SER A 124 2.84 0.03 29.53
C SER A 124 2.13 -1.28 29.87
N GLU A 125 2.34 -1.78 31.08
CA GLU A 125 1.65 -2.98 31.61
C GLU A 125 0.10 -2.84 31.63
N HIS A 126 -0.40 -1.60 31.58
CA HIS A 126 -1.83 -1.31 31.53
C HIS A 126 -2.39 -1.19 30.13
N THR A 127 -1.57 -1.42 29.09
CA THR A 127 -2.01 -1.34 27.69
C THR A 127 -2.80 -2.57 27.33
N GLU A 128 -4.06 -2.40 26.96
CA GLU A 128 -4.94 -3.48 26.52
C GLU A 128 -4.95 -3.64 25.00
N LYS A 129 -4.69 -2.56 24.25
CA LYS A 129 -4.80 -2.54 22.79
C LYS A 129 -3.69 -1.72 22.13
N VAL A 130 -3.20 -2.21 21.01
CA VAL A 130 -2.30 -1.51 20.11
C VAL A 130 -2.96 -1.39 18.74
N VAL A 131 -2.94 -0.21 18.15
CA VAL A 131 -3.52 0.06 16.82
C VAL A 131 -2.41 0.27 15.82
N LEU A 132 -2.46 -0.47 14.71
CA LEU A 132 -1.53 -0.31 13.58
C LEU A 132 -1.95 0.93 12.78
N ALA A 133 -1.52 2.11 13.20
CA ALA A 133 -1.96 3.38 12.61
C ALA A 133 -1.44 3.60 11.18
N LEU A 134 -0.32 2.97 10.81
CA LEU A 134 0.24 3.07 9.47
C LEU A 134 -0.20 1.92 8.59
N PRO A 135 -0.66 2.22 7.38
CA PRO A 135 -1.17 1.22 6.45
C PRO A 135 -0.18 0.11 6.13
N GLY A 136 1.09 0.44 5.97
CA GLY A 136 2.14 -0.53 5.70
C GLY A 136 2.34 -1.57 6.81
N TYR A 137 1.94 -1.27 8.04
CA TYR A 137 2.08 -2.22 9.16
C TYR A 137 1.21 -3.47 9.00
N SER A 138 0.11 -3.37 8.27
CA SER A 138 -0.75 -4.53 7.97
C SER A 138 -0.01 -5.65 7.24
N TYR A 139 1.06 -5.33 6.51
CA TYR A 139 1.93 -6.32 5.87
C TYR A 139 2.59 -7.27 6.88
N ARG A 140 2.83 -6.79 8.11
CA ARG A 140 3.46 -7.52 9.21
C ARG A 140 2.51 -7.72 10.41
N ALA A 141 1.19 -7.60 10.19
CA ALA A 141 0.20 -7.65 11.27
C ALA A 141 0.32 -8.90 12.15
N ASP A 142 0.68 -10.05 11.57
CA ASP A 142 0.86 -11.30 12.33
C ASP A 142 2.09 -11.24 13.25
N ASP A 143 3.16 -10.56 12.83
CA ASP A 143 4.33 -10.36 13.69
C ASP A 143 4.00 -9.44 14.86
N PHE A 144 3.23 -8.37 14.61
CA PHE A 144 2.70 -7.52 15.70
C PHE A 144 1.81 -8.32 16.65
N ARG A 145 0.89 -9.14 16.12
CA ARG A 145 0.02 -10.00 16.95
C ARG A 145 0.82 -10.98 17.79
N ARG A 146 1.88 -11.56 17.22
CA ARG A 146 2.77 -12.46 17.97
C ARG A 146 3.50 -11.71 19.07
N ALA A 147 4.20 -10.62 18.76
CA ALA A 147 4.99 -9.86 19.71
C ALA A 147 4.14 -9.31 20.87
N PHE A 148 3.02 -8.67 20.57
CA PHE A 148 2.15 -8.07 21.61
C PHE A 148 1.23 -9.08 22.30
N GLY A 149 0.92 -10.20 21.64
CA GLY A 149 0.09 -11.26 22.20
C GLY A 149 0.69 -11.95 23.42
N GLU A 150 2.02 -11.98 23.54
CA GLU A 150 2.74 -12.52 24.70
C GLU A 150 2.40 -11.73 25.99
N LYS A 151 2.05 -10.45 25.86
CA LYS A 151 1.56 -9.60 26.96
C LYS A 151 0.03 -9.50 27.03
N HIS A 152 -0.70 -10.34 26.32
CA HIS A 152 -2.16 -10.30 26.21
C HIS A 152 -2.71 -8.98 25.64
N ILE A 153 -1.92 -8.27 24.85
CA ILE A 153 -2.31 -7.01 24.20
C ILE A 153 -2.99 -7.33 22.87
N THR A 154 -4.19 -6.81 22.68
CA THR A 154 -4.92 -6.96 21.43
C THR A 154 -4.36 -6.02 20.34
N VAL A 155 -3.96 -6.57 19.20
CA VAL A 155 -3.54 -5.77 18.04
C VAL A 155 -4.75 -5.51 17.14
N VAL A 156 -5.06 -4.24 16.95
CA VAL A 156 -6.10 -3.77 16.01
C VAL A 156 -5.43 -3.33 14.72
N ASP A 157 -5.80 -3.99 13.62
CA ASP A 157 -5.35 -3.64 12.28
C ASP A 157 -6.52 -3.06 11.47
N PRO A 158 -6.57 -1.74 11.29
CA PRO A 158 -7.66 -1.07 10.58
C PRO A 158 -7.80 -1.49 9.12
N LEU A 159 -6.70 -1.79 8.43
CA LEU A 159 -6.76 -2.27 7.06
C LEU A 159 -7.44 -3.65 6.98
N SER A 160 -7.05 -4.58 7.85
CA SER A 160 -7.68 -5.90 7.91
C SER A 160 -9.19 -5.79 8.16
N LEU A 161 -9.60 -4.97 9.13
CA LEU A 161 -11.02 -4.74 9.43
C LEU A 161 -11.79 -4.15 8.25
N TRP A 162 -11.16 -3.22 7.52
CA TRP A 162 -11.77 -2.65 6.34
C TRP A 162 -11.90 -3.68 5.21
N VAL A 163 -10.85 -4.46 4.96
CA VAL A 163 -10.84 -5.53 3.93
C VAL A 163 -11.92 -6.56 4.24
N GLU A 164 -12.04 -7.01 5.49
CA GLU A 164 -13.05 -7.98 5.92
C GLU A 164 -14.48 -7.50 5.63
N ARG A 165 -14.74 -6.23 5.86
CA ARG A 165 -16.09 -5.65 5.71
C ARG A 165 -16.45 -5.32 4.28
N ASN A 166 -15.47 -4.91 3.46
CA ASN A 166 -15.74 -4.29 2.17
C ASN A 166 -15.28 -5.11 0.97
N ILE A 167 -14.35 -6.05 1.16
CA ILE A 167 -13.73 -6.80 0.08
C ILE A 167 -14.08 -8.28 0.18
N LYS A 168 -14.74 -8.77 -0.87
CA LYS A 168 -14.97 -10.20 -1.05
C LYS A 168 -13.76 -10.84 -1.72
N ASP A 169 -13.46 -12.08 -1.34
CA ASP A 169 -12.42 -12.89 -1.97
C ASP A 169 -12.98 -13.60 -3.20
N GLU A 170 -13.22 -12.82 -4.26
CA GLU A 170 -13.84 -13.28 -5.51
C GLU A 170 -12.96 -12.87 -6.69
N GLY A 171 -12.65 -13.82 -7.57
CA GLY A 171 -11.81 -13.61 -8.77
C GLY A 171 -10.90 -14.79 -9.03
N ASP A 172 -9.86 -14.56 -9.80
CA ASP A 172 -8.81 -15.54 -10.15
C ASP A 172 -7.41 -15.14 -9.62
N GLY A 173 -7.35 -14.07 -8.80
CA GLY A 173 -6.11 -13.58 -8.21
C GLY A 173 -5.22 -12.82 -9.19
N ASP A 174 -5.75 -12.35 -10.34
CA ASP A 174 -4.96 -11.66 -11.36
C ASP A 174 -4.43 -10.31 -10.84
N LEU A 175 -3.10 -10.20 -10.77
CA LEU A 175 -2.38 -8.98 -10.39
C LEU A 175 -1.83 -8.27 -11.61
N ARG A 176 -2.15 -6.97 -11.75
CA ARG A 176 -1.64 -6.13 -12.83
C ARG A 176 -0.92 -4.94 -12.27
N PHE A 177 0.32 -4.74 -12.72
CA PHE A 177 1.19 -3.68 -12.27
C PHE A 177 1.39 -2.66 -13.38
N TYR A 178 1.23 -1.38 -13.03
CA TYR A 178 1.44 -0.24 -13.93
C TYR A 178 2.28 0.82 -13.25
N TRP A 179 3.10 1.52 -14.03
CA TRP A 179 3.79 2.76 -13.62
C TRP A 179 3.53 3.89 -14.60
N THR A 180 3.56 5.10 -14.10
CA THR A 180 3.54 6.31 -14.93
C THR A 180 4.95 6.73 -15.33
N ASP A 181 5.93 6.40 -14.49
CA ASP A 181 7.35 6.58 -14.72
C ASP A 181 8.10 5.30 -14.38
N ARG A 182 9.03 4.92 -15.24
CA ARG A 182 9.72 3.64 -15.13
C ARG A 182 10.79 3.70 -14.05
N ASP A 183 10.73 2.77 -13.10
CA ASP A 183 11.69 2.61 -12.02
C ASP A 183 11.98 1.12 -11.78
N PHE A 184 13.09 0.63 -12.30
CA PHE A 184 13.47 -0.77 -12.18
C PHE A 184 13.89 -1.17 -10.76
N GLU A 185 14.44 -0.25 -10.00
CA GLU A 185 14.77 -0.52 -8.60
C GLU A 185 13.52 -0.67 -7.77
N PHE A 186 12.49 0.14 -8.05
CA PHE A 186 11.18 0.00 -7.44
C PHE A 186 10.53 -1.34 -7.82
N GLU A 187 10.58 -1.73 -9.10
CA GLU A 187 10.06 -3.03 -9.56
C GLU A 187 10.70 -4.18 -8.79
N ARG A 188 12.03 -4.19 -8.66
CA ARG A 188 12.77 -5.20 -7.89
C ARG A 188 12.33 -5.25 -6.41
N ARG A 189 12.13 -4.11 -5.77
CA ARG A 189 11.64 -4.04 -4.39
C ARG A 189 10.22 -4.60 -4.25
N VAL A 190 9.35 -4.35 -5.22
CA VAL A 190 8.00 -4.90 -5.25
C VAL A 190 8.03 -6.42 -5.42
N GLU A 191 8.91 -6.96 -6.27
CA GLU A 191 9.14 -8.41 -6.38
C GLU A 191 9.55 -9.03 -5.03
N GLU A 192 10.46 -8.38 -4.30
CA GLU A 192 10.87 -8.83 -2.96
C GLU A 192 9.69 -8.83 -1.96
N ILE A 193 8.79 -7.85 -2.02
CA ILE A 193 7.62 -7.73 -1.13
C ILE A 193 6.59 -8.83 -1.44
N PHE A 194 6.29 -9.04 -2.71
CA PHE A 194 5.32 -10.05 -3.15
C PHE A 194 5.92 -11.47 -3.13
N GLN A 195 7.25 -11.60 -3.10
CA GLN A 195 7.99 -12.87 -3.19
C GLN A 195 7.68 -13.64 -4.48
N GLU A 196 7.35 -12.91 -5.55
CA GLU A 196 7.06 -13.44 -6.87
C GLU A 196 7.49 -12.44 -7.96
N PRO A 197 7.79 -12.91 -9.18
CA PRO A 197 8.12 -12.01 -10.27
C PRO A 197 6.96 -11.09 -10.62
N VAL A 198 7.20 -9.77 -10.63
CA VAL A 198 6.23 -8.78 -11.07
C VAL A 198 6.69 -8.13 -12.37
N ARG A 199 5.77 -7.70 -13.20
CA ARG A 199 6.06 -6.96 -14.42
C ARG A 199 5.21 -5.72 -14.50
N PHE A 200 5.84 -4.58 -14.31
CA PHE A 200 5.20 -3.30 -14.52
C PHE A 200 5.04 -2.99 -16.01
N ARG A 201 3.84 -2.55 -16.36
CA ARG A 201 3.52 -2.03 -17.70
C ARG A 201 3.46 -0.51 -17.64
N THR A 202 3.99 0.16 -18.64
CA THR A 202 3.87 1.61 -18.71
C THR A 202 2.41 2.01 -18.93
N TYR A 203 1.89 2.86 -18.05
CA TYR A 203 0.58 3.45 -18.21
C TYR A 203 0.66 4.64 -19.16
N TYR A 204 -0.04 4.57 -20.28
CA TYR A 204 -0.10 5.64 -21.28
C TYR A 204 -1.44 6.35 -21.22
N ASN A 205 -1.45 7.57 -20.74
CA ASN A 205 -2.65 8.36 -20.51
C ASN A 205 -3.33 8.88 -21.80
N HIS A 206 -2.71 8.75 -22.97
CA HIS A 206 -3.19 9.38 -24.19
C HIS A 206 -3.12 8.46 -25.42
N PRO A 207 -4.21 8.39 -26.24
CA PRO A 207 -4.17 7.69 -27.53
C PRO A 207 -3.04 8.19 -28.45
N TRP A 208 -2.67 9.46 -28.38
CA TRP A 208 -1.58 10.09 -29.11
C TRP A 208 -0.21 9.57 -28.70
N LEU A 209 0.06 9.38 -27.41
CA LEU A 209 1.31 8.82 -26.92
C LEU A 209 1.50 7.36 -27.35
N ARG A 210 0.41 6.59 -27.50
CA ARG A 210 0.47 5.24 -28.09
C ARG A 210 0.99 5.27 -29.53
N GLY A 211 0.67 6.33 -30.29
CA GLY A 211 1.14 6.55 -31.65
C GLY A 211 2.63 6.94 -31.74
N GLU A 212 3.08 7.80 -30.85
CA GLU A 212 4.47 8.27 -30.82
C GLU A 212 5.45 7.22 -30.29
N VAL A 213 5.07 6.48 -29.25
CA VAL A 213 5.91 5.38 -28.72
C VAL A 213 6.03 4.28 -29.77
N LYS A 214 4.95 3.89 -30.44
CA LYS A 214 5.03 2.95 -31.56
C LYS A 214 5.92 3.46 -32.71
N LYS A 215 5.94 4.77 -32.97
CA LYS A 215 6.87 5.39 -33.93
C LYS A 215 8.31 5.32 -33.44
N LYS A 216 8.59 5.65 -32.17
CA LYS A 216 9.94 5.57 -31.59
C LYS A 216 10.47 4.13 -31.55
N GLU A 217 9.65 3.18 -31.13
CA GLU A 217 10.04 1.75 -31.11
C GLU A 217 10.30 1.20 -32.52
N ARG A 218 9.53 1.63 -33.54
CA ARG A 218 9.81 1.29 -34.94
C ARG A 218 11.10 1.93 -35.45
N TYR A 219 11.45 3.12 -34.98
CA TYR A 219 12.69 3.80 -35.34
C TYR A 219 13.93 3.15 -34.74
N LEU A 220 13.82 2.68 -33.48
CA LEU A 220 14.91 1.99 -32.76
C LEU A 220 15.14 0.55 -33.28
N ARG A 221 14.13 -0.10 -33.85
CA ARG A 221 14.26 -1.44 -34.45
C ARG A 221 14.82 -1.40 -35.90
N ARG A 222 15.00 -0.22 -36.47
CA ARG A 222 15.54 -0.04 -37.84
C ARG A 222 16.97 0.50 -37.84
N ARG A 223 17.59 0.61 -36.71
CA ARG A 223 19.01 0.85 -36.51
C ARG A 223 19.64 -0.36 -35.82
#